data_2c27e27168b9325dcd9c9bd22999e2bd
#
_entry.id   2c27e27168b9325dcd9c9bd22999e2bd
#
_cell.length_a   1.000
_cell.length_b   1.000
_cell.length_c   1.000
_cell.angle_alpha   90.00
_cell.angle_beta   90.00
_cell.angle_gamma   90.00
#
_symmetry.space_group_name_H-M   'P 1'
#
loop_
_entity.id
_entity.type
_entity.pdbx_description
1 polymer ?
#
loop_
_entity_poly.entity_id
_entity_poly.type
_entity_poly.pdbx_seq_one_letter_code
_entity_poly.pdbx_strand_id
1 'polypeptide(L)'
;MGSPVVRFDIGCRDRKKTAEFYGGLFGWSPKPDTNEFSNDVVAGGNKGINGAYTALGHEPHNFVMIYVEVEDVAKAAERTRQLGGKVQIGPLPTPDGRKFAWIIDPDGNRIGIVGPK
;
A
#
# COMPACT_ATOMS: atom_id res chain seq x y z
N MET A 1 5.33 -16.28 14.39
CA MET A 1 4.11 -15.87 13.70
C MET A 1 4.46 -14.94 12.56
N GLY A 2 3.85 -15.11 11.41
CA GLY A 2 4.07 -14.23 10.29
C GLY A 2 3.34 -12.90 10.43
N SER A 3 3.91 -11.85 9.88
CA SER A 3 3.24 -10.55 9.78
C SER A 3 2.14 -10.62 8.72
N PRO A 4 0.95 -10.12 9.00
CA PRO A 4 -0.17 -10.27 8.07
C PRO A 4 -0.11 -9.29 6.91
N VAL A 5 -0.62 -9.73 5.77
CA VAL A 5 -0.93 -8.82 4.66
C VAL A 5 -2.26 -8.17 4.98
N VAL A 6 -2.28 -6.85 5.10
CA VAL A 6 -3.46 -6.13 5.61
C VAL A 6 -4.16 -5.28 4.57
N ARG A 7 -3.51 -4.97 3.45
CA ARG A 7 -4.13 -4.18 2.40
C ARG A 7 -3.37 -4.31 1.09
N PHE A 8 -4.01 -3.90 0.00
CA PHE A 8 -3.36 -3.70 -1.28
C PHE A 8 -3.41 -2.21 -1.65
N ASP A 9 -2.59 -1.82 -2.62
CA ASP A 9 -2.60 -0.46 -3.14
C ASP A 9 -2.46 -0.54 -4.66
N ILE A 10 -3.30 0.18 -5.37
CA ILE A 10 -3.26 0.24 -6.82
C ILE A 10 -2.92 1.67 -7.22
N GLY A 11 -1.76 1.83 -7.84
CA GLY A 11 -1.32 3.12 -8.33
C GLY A 11 -1.99 3.47 -9.65
N CYS A 12 -2.37 4.73 -9.79
CA CYS A 12 -3.08 5.20 -10.98
C CYS A 12 -2.83 6.68 -11.20
N ARG A 13 -3.23 7.16 -12.36
CA ARG A 13 -3.16 8.58 -12.68
C ARG A 13 -4.48 9.28 -12.41
N ASP A 14 -5.59 8.56 -12.58
CA ASP A 14 -6.94 9.10 -12.43
C ASP A 14 -7.74 8.14 -11.56
N ARG A 15 -7.91 8.51 -10.30
CA ARG A 15 -8.59 7.67 -9.31
C ARG A 15 -10.04 7.38 -9.69
N LYS A 16 -10.72 8.36 -10.29
CA LYS A 16 -12.11 8.19 -10.68
C LYS A 16 -12.27 7.14 -11.76
N LYS A 17 -11.44 7.19 -12.80
CA LYS A 17 -11.47 6.19 -13.87
C LYS A 17 -11.11 4.81 -13.36
N THR A 18 -10.13 4.73 -12.48
CA THR A 18 -9.72 3.47 -11.88
C THR A 18 -10.85 2.88 -11.04
N ALA A 19 -11.53 3.70 -10.25
CA ALA A 19 -12.65 3.25 -9.44
C ALA A 19 -13.82 2.77 -10.33
N GLU A 20 -14.08 3.44 -11.44
CA GLU A 20 -15.12 3.01 -12.37
C GLU A 20 -14.79 1.66 -13.00
N PHE A 21 -13.54 1.45 -13.37
CA PHE A 21 -13.10 0.19 -13.96
C PHE A 21 -13.28 -0.98 -12.99
N TYR A 22 -12.69 -0.87 -11.80
CA TYR A 22 -12.74 -1.96 -10.82
C TYR A 22 -14.12 -2.13 -10.20
N GLY A 23 -14.83 -1.03 -10.02
CA GLY A 23 -16.21 -1.09 -9.55
C GLY A 23 -17.12 -1.81 -10.54
N GLY A 24 -16.97 -1.52 -11.83
CA GLY A 24 -17.74 -2.19 -12.87
C GLY A 24 -17.40 -3.66 -13.03
N LEU A 25 -16.12 -4.00 -12.88
CA LEU A 25 -15.67 -5.38 -13.08
C LEU A 25 -15.88 -6.26 -11.86
N PHE A 26 -15.53 -5.75 -10.68
CA PHE A 26 -15.50 -6.55 -9.46
C PHE A 26 -16.54 -6.13 -8.42
N GLY A 27 -17.24 -5.04 -8.62
CA GLY A 27 -18.20 -4.55 -7.63
C GLY A 27 -17.54 -3.90 -6.41
N TRP A 28 -16.29 -3.47 -6.54
CA TRP A 28 -15.59 -2.81 -5.44
C TRP A 28 -16.18 -1.42 -5.20
N SER A 29 -16.34 -1.05 -3.93
CA SER A 29 -16.98 0.20 -3.53
C SER A 29 -15.96 1.19 -3.01
N PRO A 30 -15.66 2.27 -3.75
CA PRO A 30 -14.74 3.29 -3.26
C PRO A 30 -15.41 4.11 -2.15
N LYS A 31 -14.61 4.48 -1.15
CA LYS A 31 -15.02 5.46 -0.15
C LYS A 31 -14.70 6.87 -0.65
N PRO A 32 -15.24 7.90 -0.03
CA PRO A 32 -14.82 9.28 -0.31
C PRO A 32 -13.31 9.42 -0.13
N ASP A 33 -12.72 10.48 -0.68
CA ASP A 33 -11.28 10.70 -0.61
C ASP A 33 -10.79 10.52 0.83
N THR A 34 -9.86 9.56 1.01
CA THR A 34 -9.24 9.28 2.30
C THR A 34 -8.27 10.41 2.64
N ASN A 35 -7.56 10.88 1.62
CA ASN A 35 -6.65 12.00 1.72
C ASN A 35 -6.47 12.58 0.30
N GLU A 36 -5.56 13.52 0.12
CA GLU A 36 -5.39 14.17 -1.18
C GLU A 36 -4.86 13.25 -2.28
N PHE A 37 -4.34 12.07 -1.92
CA PHE A 37 -3.75 11.15 -2.90
C PHE A 37 -4.57 9.87 -3.10
N SER A 38 -5.39 9.48 -2.14
CA SER A 38 -5.94 8.13 -2.09
C SER A 38 -7.43 8.08 -1.80
N ASN A 39 -8.08 7.06 -2.35
CA ASN A 39 -9.41 6.64 -1.96
C ASN A 39 -9.32 5.20 -1.46
N ASP A 40 -9.74 4.96 -0.23
CA ASP A 40 -9.89 3.60 0.26
C ASP A 40 -11.02 2.91 -0.50
N VAL A 41 -10.90 1.60 -0.66
CA VAL A 41 -11.90 0.83 -1.38
C VAL A 41 -12.23 -0.44 -0.60
N VAL A 42 -13.53 -0.74 -0.51
CA VAL A 42 -14.02 -1.99 0.08
C VAL A 42 -14.09 -3.01 -1.04
N ALA A 43 -13.23 -4.01 -0.98
CA ALA A 43 -13.06 -4.98 -2.06
C ALA A 43 -13.48 -6.39 -1.66
N GLY A 44 -13.01 -6.88 -0.53
CA GLY A 44 -13.11 -8.29 -0.20
C GLY A 44 -14.26 -8.69 0.71
N GLY A 45 -14.96 -7.73 1.29
CA GLY A 45 -15.94 -8.04 2.32
C GLY A 45 -15.28 -8.80 3.47
N ASN A 46 -15.82 -9.95 3.83
CA ASN A 46 -15.23 -10.79 4.87
C ASN A 46 -14.35 -11.93 4.32
N LYS A 47 -14.10 -11.94 3.01
CA LYS A 47 -13.31 -13.02 2.38
C LYS A 47 -11.93 -12.57 1.92
N GLY A 48 -11.64 -11.29 1.96
CA GLY A 48 -10.39 -10.79 1.45
C GLY A 48 -9.96 -9.52 2.16
N ILE A 49 -8.99 -8.84 1.57
CA ILE A 49 -8.47 -7.58 2.11
C ILE A 49 -9.07 -6.41 1.34
N ASN A 50 -9.11 -5.28 2.00
CA ASN A 50 -9.47 -4.01 1.37
C ASN A 50 -8.19 -3.29 0.94
N GLY A 51 -8.34 -2.22 0.18
CA GLY A 51 -7.18 -1.50 -0.32
C GLY A 51 -7.48 -0.06 -0.63
N ALA A 52 -6.71 0.50 -1.54
CA ALA A 52 -6.86 1.88 -1.95
C ALA A 52 -6.43 2.08 -3.39
N TYR A 53 -6.99 3.10 -4.03
CA TYR A 53 -6.48 3.63 -5.29
C TYR A 53 -5.66 4.87 -4.94
N THR A 54 -4.43 4.94 -5.41
CA THR A 54 -3.51 6.02 -5.06
C THR A 54 -2.94 6.68 -6.30
N ALA A 55 -3.11 8.00 -6.38
CA ALA A 55 -2.55 8.82 -7.44
C ALA A 55 -1.50 9.73 -6.82
N LEU A 56 -0.23 9.36 -6.97
CA LEU A 56 0.87 10.10 -6.36
C LEU A 56 1.15 11.43 -7.05
N GLY A 57 0.80 11.55 -8.34
CA GLY A 57 1.11 12.75 -9.11
C GLY A 57 2.53 12.76 -9.66
N HIS A 58 3.28 11.70 -9.47
CA HIS A 58 4.65 11.54 -9.97
C HIS A 58 4.95 10.05 -10.11
N GLU A 59 6.08 9.73 -10.73
CA GLU A 59 6.49 8.33 -10.86
C GLU A 59 6.78 7.70 -9.51
N PRO A 60 6.49 6.40 -9.32
CA PRO A 60 5.79 5.55 -10.28
C PRO A 60 4.29 5.83 -10.28
N HIS A 61 3.67 5.94 -11.46
CA HIS A 61 2.22 6.14 -11.54
C HIS A 61 1.46 4.82 -11.40
N ASN A 62 1.96 3.77 -12.05
CA ASN A 62 1.29 2.48 -12.09
C ASN A 62 2.05 1.49 -11.21
N PHE A 63 1.36 0.93 -10.23
CA PHE A 63 1.93 -0.11 -9.36
C PHE A 63 0.79 -0.88 -8.71
N VAL A 64 1.06 -2.12 -8.37
CA VAL A 64 0.15 -2.93 -7.54
C VAL A 64 1.00 -3.46 -6.40
N MET A 65 0.63 -3.14 -5.18
CA MET A 65 1.42 -3.49 -4.00
C MET A 65 0.53 -4.11 -2.94
N ILE A 66 1.12 -4.99 -2.15
CA ILE A 66 0.53 -5.41 -0.89
C ILE A 66 1.24 -4.69 0.24
N TYR A 67 0.53 -4.50 1.35
CA TYR A 67 1.11 -3.94 2.58
C TYR A 67 1.08 -4.99 3.67
N VAL A 68 2.22 -5.16 4.31
CA VAL A 68 2.40 -6.09 5.42
C VAL A 68 2.47 -5.29 6.71
N GLU A 69 1.70 -5.69 7.71
CA GLU A 69 1.71 -5.01 9.00
C GLU A 69 2.84 -5.56 9.86
N VAL A 70 3.67 -4.65 10.37
CA VAL A 70 4.80 -4.98 11.23
C VAL A 70 4.69 -4.16 12.52
N GLU A 71 5.35 -4.62 13.58
CA GLU A 71 5.32 -3.93 14.87
C GLU A 71 6.17 -2.66 14.89
N ASP A 72 7.25 -2.65 14.11
CA ASP A 72 8.21 -1.53 14.08
C ASP A 72 8.75 -1.40 12.67
N VAL A 73 8.30 -0.35 11.98
CA VAL A 73 8.67 -0.14 10.57
C VAL A 73 10.17 0.14 10.42
N ALA A 74 10.76 0.89 11.36
CA ALA A 74 12.19 1.20 11.28
C ALA A 74 13.04 -0.06 11.42
N LYS A 75 12.68 -0.94 12.34
CA LYS A 75 13.37 -2.22 12.51
C LYS A 75 13.19 -3.12 11.31
N ALA A 76 11.98 -3.18 10.76
CA ALA A 76 11.71 -3.98 9.57
C ALA A 76 12.50 -3.46 8.37
N ALA A 77 12.62 -2.15 8.22
CA ALA A 77 13.41 -1.55 7.16
C ALA A 77 14.89 -1.93 7.29
N GLU A 78 15.44 -1.84 8.49
CA GLU A 78 16.83 -2.23 8.74
C GLU A 78 17.03 -3.72 8.48
N ARG A 79 16.08 -4.55 8.93
CA ARG A 79 16.15 -5.99 8.69
C ARG A 79 16.08 -6.32 7.20
N THR A 80 15.35 -5.52 6.42
CA THR A 80 15.29 -5.66 4.96
C THR A 80 16.69 -5.58 4.36
N ARG A 81 17.48 -4.60 4.78
CA ARG A 81 18.87 -4.45 4.29
C ARG A 81 19.73 -5.63 4.67
N GLN A 82 19.61 -6.11 5.89
CA GLN A 82 20.37 -7.26 6.38
C GLN A 82 20.06 -8.53 5.59
N LEU A 83 18.85 -8.66 5.10
CA LEU A 83 18.39 -9.85 4.38
C LEU A 83 18.60 -9.74 2.86
N GLY A 84 19.28 -8.69 2.39
CA GLY A 84 19.61 -8.55 0.98
C GLY A 84 18.63 -7.75 0.15
N GLY A 85 17.64 -7.15 0.78
CA GLY A 85 16.70 -6.25 0.11
C GLY A 85 17.15 -4.80 0.19
N LYS A 86 16.29 -3.91 -0.26
CA LYS A 86 16.55 -2.47 -0.25
C LYS A 86 15.36 -1.74 0.32
N VAL A 87 15.59 -0.57 0.91
CA VAL A 87 14.54 0.34 1.33
C VAL A 87 14.45 1.44 0.28
N GLN A 88 13.33 1.50 -0.42
CA GLN A 88 13.14 2.48 -1.48
C GLN A 88 12.67 3.82 -0.93
N ILE A 89 11.73 3.80 0.01
CA ILE A 89 11.13 4.99 0.61
C ILE A 89 10.90 4.71 2.08
N GLY A 90 11.13 5.73 2.91
CA GLY A 90 10.77 5.69 4.32
C GLY A 90 11.84 5.13 5.24
N PRO A 91 11.48 4.94 6.50
CA PRO A 91 10.16 5.12 7.12
C PRO A 91 9.65 6.55 7.07
N LEU A 92 8.37 6.71 6.75
CA LEU A 92 7.69 7.99 6.66
C LEU A 92 6.34 7.91 7.38
N PRO A 93 5.82 9.05 7.86
CA PRO A 93 4.50 9.04 8.48
C PRO A 93 3.40 8.88 7.42
N THR A 94 2.35 8.15 7.79
CA THR A 94 1.11 8.11 7.02
C THR A 94 0.23 9.30 7.43
N PRO A 95 -0.80 9.65 6.61
CA PRO A 95 -1.71 10.73 7.00
C PRO A 95 -2.42 10.51 8.34
N ASP A 96 -2.64 9.27 8.74
CA ASP A 96 -3.29 8.93 10.01
C ASP A 96 -2.29 8.75 11.17
N GLY A 97 -1.03 9.11 10.96
CA GLY A 97 -0.03 9.13 12.03
C GLY A 97 0.69 7.81 12.28
N ARG A 98 0.49 6.83 11.44
CA ARG A 98 1.30 5.60 11.51
C ARG A 98 2.60 5.80 10.73
N LYS A 99 3.35 4.73 10.55
CA LYS A 99 4.57 4.73 9.76
C LYS A 99 4.45 3.74 8.61
N PHE A 100 5.12 4.04 7.50
CA PHE A 100 5.20 3.11 6.39
C PHE A 100 6.56 3.20 5.72
N ALA A 101 6.89 2.18 4.95
CA ALA A 101 8.06 2.19 4.07
C ALA A 101 7.76 1.31 2.86
N TRP A 102 8.45 1.57 1.78
CA TRP A 102 8.44 0.70 0.60
C TRP A 102 9.79 0.00 0.55
N ILE A 103 9.76 -1.32 0.49
CA ILE A 103 10.95 -2.14 0.41
C ILE A 103 10.98 -2.90 -0.91
N ILE A 104 12.18 -3.28 -1.33
CA ILE A 104 12.41 -4.07 -2.54
C ILE A 104 13.03 -5.38 -2.09
N ASP A 105 12.42 -6.50 -2.46
CA ASP A 105 12.96 -7.81 -2.13
C ASP A 105 14.18 -8.12 -3.02
N PRO A 106 14.92 -9.21 -2.75
CA PRO A 106 16.13 -9.51 -3.53
C PRO A 106 15.89 -9.70 -5.04
N ASP A 107 14.66 -10.00 -5.44
CA ASP A 107 14.30 -10.19 -6.85
C ASP A 107 13.74 -8.93 -7.50
N GLY A 108 13.62 -7.84 -6.73
CA GLY A 108 13.14 -6.57 -7.26
C GLY A 108 11.66 -6.30 -7.07
N ASN A 109 10.95 -7.11 -6.29
CA ASN A 109 9.53 -6.87 -6.03
C ASN A 109 9.37 -5.80 -4.95
N ARG A 110 8.43 -4.89 -5.20
CA ARG A 110 8.14 -3.79 -4.26
C ARG A 110 7.01 -4.21 -3.33
N ILE A 111 7.26 -4.08 -2.03
CA ILE A 111 6.30 -4.40 -0.97
C ILE A 111 6.20 -3.21 -0.03
N GLY A 112 5.00 -2.89 0.40
CA GLY A 112 4.80 -1.90 1.44
C GLY A 112 4.81 -2.54 2.82
N ILE A 113 5.37 -1.85 3.80
CA ILE A 113 5.25 -2.23 5.20
C ILE A 113 4.62 -1.07 5.95
N VAL A 114 3.81 -1.37 6.93
CA VAL A 114 3.07 -0.37 7.71
C VAL A 114 3.03 -0.82 9.16
N GLY A 115 3.06 0.14 10.06
CA GLY A 115 3.02 -0.16 11.47
C GLY A 115 2.68 1.07 12.29
N PRO A 116 2.67 0.94 13.63
CA PRO A 116 2.34 2.06 14.53
C PRO A 116 3.41 3.16 14.45
N LYS A 117 3.09 4.26 15.09
CA LYS A 117 3.95 5.45 15.15
C LYS A 117 5.36 5.17 15.64
#